data_6498719222f1197c5092e5db4f49e9ea
#
_entry.id   6498719222f1197c5092e5db4f49e9ea
#
_cell.length_a   1.000
_cell.length_b   1.000
_cell.length_c   1.000
_cell.angle_alpha   90.00
_cell.angle_beta   90.00
_cell.angle_gamma   90.00
#
_symmetry.space_group_name_H-M   'P 1'
#
loop_
_entity.id
_entity.type
_entity.pdbx_description
1 polymer ?
#
loop_
_entity_poly.entity_id
_entity_poly.type
_entity_poly.pdbx_seq_one_letter_code
_entity_poly.pdbx_strand_id
1 'polypeptide(L)'
;FSGGAILGDRIRMQRHYSDPNVYIRSVGTRGKHGGLSHATKEVVLVLDAAGFDVILVETAGVGQTELEILKLAQTVVVVLVPESGDSIQVM
;
A
#
# COMPACT_ATOMS: atom_id res chain seq x y z
N PHE A 1 11.36 -12.94 -0.57
CA PHE A 1 10.41 -12.01 -1.13
C PHE A 1 10.97 -10.88 -1.96
N SER A 2 12.01 -11.08 -2.68
CA SER A 2 12.55 -9.99 -3.47
C SER A 2 11.48 -9.51 -4.46
N GLY A 3 11.13 -8.26 -4.36
CA GLY A 3 10.13 -7.65 -5.22
C GLY A 3 8.73 -8.19 -5.06
N GLY A 4 8.50 -9.01 -4.05
CA GLY A 4 7.26 -9.73 -3.96
C GLY A 4 6.22 -9.12 -3.04
N ALA A 5 5.01 -9.55 -3.25
CA ALA A 5 3.91 -9.25 -2.37
C ALA A 5 3.90 -10.22 -1.21
N ILE A 6 3.25 -9.82 -0.14
CA ILE A 6 3.03 -10.70 0.98
C ILE A 6 1.93 -11.69 0.57
N LEU A 7 2.30 -12.96 0.55
CA LEU A 7 1.39 -14.00 0.06
C LEU A 7 0.08 -14.05 0.84
N GLY A 8 0.15 -13.87 2.16
CA GLY A 8 -1.04 -13.91 2.98
C GLY A 8 -2.09 -12.87 2.60
N ASP A 9 -1.62 -11.67 2.25
CA ASP A 9 -2.54 -10.62 1.83
C ASP A 9 -3.22 -10.97 0.52
N ARG A 10 -2.48 -11.54 -0.41
CA ARG A 10 -3.06 -11.95 -1.69
C ARG A 10 -4.11 -13.02 -1.49
N ILE A 11 -3.86 -13.97 -0.58
CA ILE A 11 -4.83 -15.02 -0.28
C ILE A 11 -6.10 -14.41 0.31
N ARG A 12 -5.96 -13.48 1.23
CA ARG A 12 -7.12 -12.85 1.86
C ARG A 12 -7.97 -12.06 0.88
N MET A 13 -7.36 -11.55 -0.17
CA MET A 13 -8.05 -10.74 -1.15
C MET A 13 -8.63 -11.54 -2.32
N GLN A 14 -8.44 -12.85 -2.34
CA GLN A 14 -8.86 -13.70 -3.46
C GLN A 14 -10.32 -13.55 -3.83
N ARG A 15 -11.18 -13.37 -2.86
CA ARG A 15 -12.62 -13.27 -3.14
C ARG A 15 -12.99 -12.05 -4.00
N HIS A 16 -12.08 -11.11 -4.13
CA HIS A 16 -12.31 -9.90 -4.93
C HIS A 16 -11.76 -10.00 -6.33
N TYR A 17 -11.03 -11.05 -6.66
CA TYR A 17 -10.33 -11.15 -7.94
C TYR A 17 -11.27 -11.24 -9.13
N SER A 18 -12.46 -11.77 -8.94
CA SER A 18 -13.43 -11.89 -10.03
C SER A 18 -14.34 -10.69 -10.15
N ASP A 19 -14.22 -9.71 -9.28
CA ASP A 19 -15.06 -8.52 -9.31
C ASP A 19 -14.47 -7.54 -10.34
N PRO A 20 -15.21 -7.20 -11.41
CA PRO A 20 -14.70 -6.32 -12.44
C PRO A 20 -14.47 -4.88 -11.96
N ASN A 21 -15.00 -4.52 -10.81
CA ASN A 21 -14.85 -3.18 -10.25
C ASN A 21 -13.71 -3.09 -9.25
N VAL A 22 -13.01 -4.18 -9.01
CA VAL A 22 -11.91 -4.23 -8.05
C VAL A 22 -10.63 -4.63 -8.75
N TYR A 23 -9.61 -3.80 -8.63
CA TYR A 23 -8.29 -4.08 -9.15
C TYR A 23 -7.32 -4.18 -7.98
N ILE A 24 -6.52 -5.24 -7.95
CA ILE A 24 -5.57 -5.47 -6.86
C ILE A 24 -4.21 -5.74 -7.46
N ARG A 25 -3.22 -5.00 -7.00
CA ARG A 25 -1.85 -5.20 -7.44
C ARG A 25 -0.88 -5.04 -6.29
N SER A 26 0.04 -5.97 -6.19
CA SER A 26 1.15 -5.87 -5.24
C SER A 26 2.39 -5.41 -5.99
N VAL A 27 3.09 -4.46 -5.41
CA VAL A 27 4.28 -3.89 -6.02
C VAL A 27 5.44 -4.06 -5.05
N GLY A 28 6.47 -4.74 -5.49
CA GLY A 28 7.66 -4.92 -4.67
C GLY A 28 8.57 -3.70 -4.71
N THR A 29 9.40 -3.56 -3.70
CA THR A 29 10.34 -2.46 -3.62
C THR A 29 11.64 -2.75 -4.36
N ARG A 30 11.88 -3.99 -4.67
CA ARG A 30 13.07 -4.44 -5.39
C ARG A 30 14.36 -3.97 -4.76
N GLY A 31 14.42 -4.08 -3.43
CA GLY A 31 15.64 -3.76 -2.72
C GLY A 31 15.82 -2.28 -2.40
N LYS A 32 14.94 -1.43 -2.83
CA LYS A 32 14.99 -0.05 -2.39
C LYS A 32 14.48 0.06 -0.96
N HIS A 33 15.23 0.76 -0.16
CA HIS A 33 14.90 0.87 1.25
C HIS A 33 14.05 2.10 1.50
N GLY A 34 12.93 1.88 2.17
CA GLY A 34 12.19 2.96 2.77
C GLY A 34 11.47 3.91 1.84
N GLY A 35 11.10 3.51 0.65
CA GLY A 35 10.38 4.40 -0.23
C GLY A 35 9.29 3.69 -1.01
N LEU A 36 8.32 4.45 -1.47
CA LEU A 36 7.37 3.93 -2.43
C LEU A 36 8.11 3.73 -3.75
N SER A 37 7.86 2.61 -4.41
CA SER A 37 8.47 2.40 -5.70
C SER A 37 7.89 3.42 -6.69
N HIS A 38 8.70 3.78 -7.66
CA HIS A 38 8.25 4.67 -8.72
C HIS A 38 7.04 4.08 -9.45
N ALA A 39 7.04 2.75 -9.59
CA ALA A 39 5.92 2.07 -10.21
C ALA A 39 4.62 2.24 -9.44
N THR A 40 4.67 2.28 -8.11
CA THR A 40 3.46 2.49 -7.32
C THR A 40 2.83 3.84 -7.64
N LYS A 41 3.64 4.87 -7.74
CA LYS A 41 3.13 6.20 -8.07
C LYS A 41 2.47 6.22 -9.44
N GLU A 42 3.09 5.55 -10.39
CA GLU A 42 2.54 5.47 -11.74
C GLU A 42 1.24 4.68 -11.79
N VAL A 43 1.17 3.58 -11.04
CA VAL A 43 -0.06 2.77 -10.98
C VAL A 43 -1.21 3.60 -10.41
N VAL A 44 -0.95 4.38 -9.37
CA VAL A 44 -1.99 5.23 -8.80
C VAL A 44 -2.51 6.22 -9.83
N LEU A 45 -1.63 6.83 -10.61
CA LEU A 45 -2.04 7.77 -11.64
C LEU A 45 -2.87 7.09 -12.71
N VAL A 46 -2.50 5.89 -13.10
CA VAL A 46 -3.24 5.13 -14.11
C VAL A 46 -4.62 4.75 -13.59
N LEU A 47 -4.71 4.31 -12.34
CA LEU A 47 -6.00 3.94 -11.75
C LEU A 47 -6.92 5.16 -11.62
N ASP A 48 -6.36 6.29 -11.26
CA ASP A 48 -7.14 7.52 -11.19
C ASP A 48 -7.68 7.89 -12.57
N ALA A 49 -6.83 7.83 -13.58
CA ALA A 49 -7.23 8.14 -14.94
C ALA A 49 -8.25 7.13 -15.49
N ALA A 50 -8.21 5.90 -15.01
CA ALA A 50 -9.16 4.87 -15.41
C ALA A 50 -10.53 5.02 -14.77
N GLY A 51 -10.66 5.93 -13.81
CA GLY A 51 -11.97 6.24 -13.23
C GLY A 51 -12.30 5.48 -11.96
N PHE A 52 -11.31 4.89 -11.30
CA PHE A 52 -11.57 4.27 -10.00
C PHE A 52 -11.92 5.33 -8.97
N ASP A 53 -12.98 5.10 -8.23
CA ASP A 53 -13.47 6.06 -7.25
C ASP A 53 -12.62 6.10 -5.99
N VAL A 54 -12.08 4.96 -5.59
CA VAL A 54 -11.27 4.85 -4.39
C VAL A 54 -10.01 4.04 -4.71
N ILE A 55 -8.88 4.58 -4.34
CA ILE A 55 -7.58 3.90 -4.52
C ILE A 55 -6.94 3.77 -3.15
N LEU A 56 -6.78 2.53 -2.71
CA LEU A 56 -6.15 2.23 -1.42
C LEU A 56 -4.71 1.83 -1.66
N VAL A 57 -3.78 2.55 -1.04
CA VAL A 57 -2.36 2.23 -1.13
C VAL A 57 -1.91 1.75 0.24
N GLU A 58 -1.58 0.47 0.32
CA GLU A 58 -1.15 -0.12 1.58
C GLU A 58 0.36 -0.21 1.62
N THR A 59 0.94 0.07 2.77
CA THR A 59 2.37 -0.04 2.98
C THR A 59 2.64 -1.04 4.09
N ALA A 60 3.85 -1.58 4.09
CA ALA A 60 4.23 -2.57 5.10
C ALA A 60 4.54 -1.94 6.46
N GLY A 61 4.58 -0.62 6.54
CA GLY A 61 4.83 0.05 7.80
C GLY A 61 6.29 0.09 8.21
N VAL A 62 7.20 0.03 7.25
CA VAL A 62 8.64 0.04 7.55
C VAL A 62 9.35 1.07 6.69
N GLY A 63 10.35 1.68 7.27
CA GLY A 63 11.20 2.61 6.56
C GLY A 63 10.50 3.94 6.29
N GLN A 64 10.84 4.56 5.17
CA GLN A 64 10.33 5.89 4.84
C GLN A 64 9.11 5.85 3.93
N THR A 65 8.58 4.67 3.68
CA THR A 65 7.40 4.51 2.83
C THR A 65 6.23 5.32 3.36
N GLU A 66 6.10 5.38 4.68
CA GLU A 66 5.01 6.10 5.33
C GLU A 66 5.08 7.59 5.07
N LEU A 67 6.29 8.12 4.96
CA LEU A 67 6.45 9.54 4.66
C LEU A 67 6.10 9.85 3.21
N GLU A 68 6.41 8.93 2.32
CA GLU A 68 6.09 9.10 0.91
C GLU A 68 4.59 9.05 0.65
N ILE A 69 3.86 8.29 1.45
CA ILE A 69 2.42 8.18 1.36
C ILE A 69 1.76 9.55 1.57
N LEU A 70 2.34 10.39 2.42
CA LEU A 70 1.79 11.71 2.70
C LEU A 70 1.72 12.58 1.46
N LYS A 71 2.60 12.34 0.51
CA LYS A 71 2.64 13.12 -0.73
C LYS A 71 1.73 12.54 -1.79
N LEU A 72 1.39 11.26 -1.68
CA LEU A 72 0.64 10.57 -2.70
C LEU A 72 -0.86 10.53 -2.41
N ALA A 73 -1.22 10.33 -1.16
CA ALA A 73 -2.60 10.10 -0.76
C ALA A 73 -3.25 11.39 -0.25
N GLN A 74 -4.53 11.53 -0.55
CA GLN A 74 -5.34 12.66 -0.04
C GLN A 74 -5.72 12.44 1.42
N THR A 75 -5.85 11.19 1.82
CA THR A 75 -6.20 10.82 3.19
C THR A 75 -5.25 9.72 3.64
N VAL A 76 -4.68 9.89 4.81
CA VAL A 76 -3.74 8.90 5.36
C VAL A 76 -4.36 8.27 6.60
N VAL A 77 -4.39 6.94 6.62
CA VAL A 77 -4.94 6.18 7.73
C VAL A 77 -3.81 5.42 8.41
N VAL A 78 -3.69 5.59 9.70
CA VAL A 78 -2.71 4.85 10.50
C VAL A 78 -3.46 3.77 11.26
N VAL A 79 -3.07 2.53 11.03
CA VAL A 79 -3.70 1.38 11.68
C VAL A 79 -2.82 0.94 12.83
N LEU A 80 -3.34 0.98 14.03
CA LEU A 80 -2.60 0.64 15.24
C LEU A 80 -3.22 -0.59 15.88
N VAL A 81 -2.37 -1.35 16.55
CA VAL A 81 -2.84 -2.47 17.38
C VAL A 81 -2.56 -2.13 18.84
N PRO A 82 -3.39 -2.61 19.77
CA PRO A 82 -3.24 -2.23 21.18
C PRO A 82 -1.88 -2.55 21.78
N GLU A 83 -1.27 -3.67 21.40
CA GLU A 83 0.02 -4.09 21.93
C GLU A 83 1.17 -3.19 21.50
N SER A 84 1.00 -2.44 20.43
CA SER A 84 2.05 -1.58 19.91
C SER A 84 1.84 -0.12 20.24
N GLY A 85 0.78 0.19 20.98
CA GLY A 85 0.39 1.57 21.21
C GLY A 85 1.48 2.41 21.85
N ASP A 86 2.16 1.87 22.83
CA ASP A 86 3.20 2.62 23.56
C ASP A 86 4.35 3.03 22.64
N SER A 87 4.76 2.13 21.77
CA SER A 87 5.87 2.41 20.87
C SER A 87 5.50 3.45 19.81
N ILE A 88 4.25 3.51 19.47
CA ILE A 88 3.78 4.38 18.40
C ILE A 88 3.52 5.79 18.91
N GLN A 89 3.22 5.93 20.19
CA GLN A 89 2.91 7.24 20.75
C GLN A 89 4.02 8.25 20.61
N VAL A 90 5.24 7.80 20.44
CA VAL A 90 6.38 8.70 20.29
C VAL A 90 6.47 9.29 18.89
N MET A 91 5.70 8.82 18.00
CA MET A 91 5.69 9.33 16.65
C MET A 91 4.96 10.65 16.57
#